data_74079982e1b0be65c2f7ed241cc0b62b
#
_entry.id   74079982e1b0be65c2f7ed241cc0b62b
#
_cell.length_a   1.000
_cell.length_b   1.000
_cell.length_c   1.000
_cell.angle_alpha   90.00
_cell.angle_beta   90.00
_cell.angle_gamma   90.00
#
_symmetry.space_group_name_H-M   'P 1'
#
loop_
_entity.id
_entity.type
_entity.pdbx_description
1 polymer ?
#
loop_
_entity_poly.entity_id
_entity_poly.type
_entity_poly.pdbx_seq_one_letter_code
_entity_poly.pdbx_strand_id
1 'polypeptide(L)'
;MAISTMTTPNVIPLQRPDLMMNEYVAHGFALCPIPPGSKGPNTQGWNSINNAVTKPDVIPFGHGCGLLHSFSGTMALDIDNTDHAEMMLACHGINLQALMDAPDAVQVISGRVGHGKLIYKMPSGVVLPSKQVKLIGVAFELRCATANGLSVQDILPPTLHPDTKQPYTWGGAGDWRALPMIPDALLRVWEGLVAKDAKRTIHTGAPISANWQEVQGALEYISPDCTHDEWRDVGFALHCSGTQTNQLEEAFHLWHEWSSKATIKGKYLGESYMRGRWNTFVTTKDSSIKLGTLMKLAKENGWERPPIDVTDLFKV
;
A
#
# COMPACT_ATOMS: atom_id res chain seq x y z
N MET A 1 -62.60 11.58 -21.01
CA MET A 1 -61.97 11.76 -19.69
C MET A 1 -61.02 10.60 -19.46
N ALA A 2 -59.71 10.82 -19.57
CA ALA A 2 -58.72 9.80 -19.32
C ALA A 2 -58.24 9.96 -17.88
N ILE A 3 -58.37 8.91 -17.08
CA ILE A 3 -57.88 8.86 -15.69
C ILE A 3 -56.41 8.54 -15.75
N SER A 4 -55.60 9.55 -15.43
CA SER A 4 -54.12 9.39 -15.25
C SER A 4 -53.87 8.58 -13.99
N THR A 5 -53.37 7.36 -14.14
CA THR A 5 -52.88 6.56 -13.02
C THR A 5 -51.51 7.13 -12.57
N MET A 6 -51.50 7.81 -11.42
CA MET A 6 -50.25 8.18 -10.74
C MET A 6 -49.53 6.90 -10.31
N THR A 7 -48.38 6.64 -10.93
CA THR A 7 -47.43 5.64 -10.43
C THR A 7 -46.82 6.14 -9.13
N THR A 8 -47.10 5.45 -8.04
CA THR A 8 -46.44 5.65 -6.74
C THR A 8 -44.93 5.46 -6.91
N PRO A 9 -44.10 6.38 -6.39
CA PRO A 9 -42.66 6.18 -6.44
C PRO A 9 -42.31 4.94 -5.62
N ASN A 10 -41.45 4.09 -6.22
CA ASN A 10 -40.89 2.91 -5.56
C ASN A 10 -40.06 3.42 -4.37
N VAL A 11 -40.63 3.42 -3.18
CA VAL A 11 -39.93 3.70 -1.93
C VAL A 11 -39.03 2.49 -1.69
N ILE A 12 -37.75 2.62 -2.05
CA ILE A 12 -36.69 1.66 -1.63
C ILE A 12 -36.74 1.66 -0.10
N PRO A 13 -37.01 0.53 0.56
CA PRO A 13 -37.03 0.50 2.02
C PRO A 13 -35.67 0.94 2.51
N LEU A 14 -35.60 1.89 3.45
CA LEU A 14 -34.37 2.19 4.18
C LEU A 14 -33.90 0.87 4.79
N GLN A 15 -32.88 0.27 4.17
CA GLN A 15 -32.25 -0.93 4.72
C GLN A 15 -31.68 -0.55 6.08
N ARG A 16 -32.14 -1.23 7.11
CA ARG A 16 -31.64 -1.02 8.46
C ARG A 16 -30.18 -1.53 8.48
N PRO A 17 -29.18 -0.65 8.75
CA PRO A 17 -27.77 -1.01 8.66
C PRO A 17 -27.39 -2.21 9.54
N ASP A 18 -27.95 -2.30 10.72
CA ASP A 18 -27.78 -3.38 11.68
C ASP A 18 -28.17 -4.76 11.10
N LEU A 19 -29.26 -4.84 10.36
CA LEU A 19 -29.72 -6.11 9.74
C LEU A 19 -28.71 -6.56 8.67
N MET A 20 -28.21 -5.66 7.83
CA MET A 20 -27.28 -6.01 6.77
C MET A 20 -25.92 -6.50 7.33
N MET A 21 -25.42 -5.87 8.41
CA MET A 21 -24.19 -6.30 9.07
C MET A 21 -24.35 -7.71 9.65
N ASN A 22 -25.49 -8.02 10.24
CA ASN A 22 -25.80 -9.37 10.75
C ASN A 22 -25.88 -10.39 9.61
N GLU A 23 -26.42 -10.02 8.45
CA GLU A 23 -26.41 -10.88 7.26
C GLU A 23 -24.97 -11.19 6.79
N TYR A 24 -24.05 -10.20 6.78
CA TYR A 24 -22.65 -10.43 6.42
C TYR A 24 -22.01 -11.46 7.32
N VAL A 25 -22.20 -11.32 8.63
CA VAL A 25 -21.67 -12.24 9.62
C VAL A 25 -22.28 -13.64 9.48
N ALA A 26 -23.60 -13.72 9.29
CA ALA A 26 -24.30 -14.99 9.06
C ALA A 26 -23.83 -15.68 7.78
N HIS A 27 -23.34 -14.91 6.79
CA HIS A 27 -22.77 -15.41 5.56
C HIS A 27 -21.28 -15.80 5.68
N GLY A 28 -20.69 -15.66 6.86
CA GLY A 28 -19.32 -16.03 7.17
C GLY A 28 -18.28 -14.93 6.98
N PHE A 29 -18.71 -13.68 6.78
CA PHE A 29 -17.76 -12.56 6.76
C PHE A 29 -17.30 -12.20 8.17
N ALA A 30 -16.01 -11.96 8.32
CA ALA A 30 -15.41 -11.36 9.50
C ALA A 30 -15.34 -9.84 9.30
N LEU A 31 -15.86 -9.09 10.24
CA LEU A 31 -15.99 -7.64 10.13
C LEU A 31 -15.16 -6.91 11.19
N CYS A 32 -14.93 -5.62 10.96
CA CYS A 32 -14.51 -4.67 11.99
C CYS A 32 -15.43 -3.45 12.03
N PRO A 33 -15.72 -2.89 13.22
CA PRO A 33 -16.51 -1.67 13.34
C PRO A 33 -15.79 -0.46 12.73
N ILE A 34 -16.52 0.34 11.96
CA ILE A 34 -16.02 1.60 11.41
C ILE A 34 -16.76 2.75 12.11
N PRO A 35 -16.04 3.61 12.86
CA PRO A 35 -16.67 4.75 13.52
C PRO A 35 -17.33 5.70 12.53
N PRO A 36 -18.42 6.40 12.92
CA PRO A 36 -19.06 7.40 12.09
C PRO A 36 -18.04 8.44 11.59
N GLY A 37 -18.10 8.74 10.27
CA GLY A 37 -17.21 9.73 9.67
C GLY A 37 -15.77 9.28 9.44
N SER A 38 -15.47 7.98 9.61
CA SER A 38 -14.15 7.39 9.37
C SER A 38 -14.14 6.49 8.11
N LYS A 39 -12.96 6.35 7.50
CA LYS A 39 -12.68 5.34 6.43
C LYS A 39 -12.05 4.07 6.97
N GLY A 40 -11.84 3.98 8.27
CA GLY A 40 -11.22 2.81 8.88
C GLY A 40 -11.50 2.71 10.37
N PRO A 41 -11.22 1.55 10.96
CA PRO A 41 -11.38 1.33 12.38
C PRO A 41 -10.33 2.13 13.17
N ASN A 42 -10.69 2.52 14.39
CA ASN A 42 -9.80 3.23 15.33
C ASN A 42 -9.41 2.38 16.55
N THR A 43 -9.88 1.14 16.62
CA THR A 43 -9.57 0.22 17.73
C THR A 43 -8.22 -0.42 17.50
N GLN A 44 -7.35 -0.42 18.50
CA GLN A 44 -6.06 -1.09 18.42
C GLN A 44 -6.22 -2.60 18.17
N GLY A 45 -5.42 -3.15 17.23
CA GLY A 45 -5.46 -4.57 16.89
C GLY A 45 -6.71 -5.01 16.12
N TRP A 46 -7.47 -4.09 15.55
CA TRP A 46 -8.70 -4.36 14.76
C TRP A 46 -8.51 -5.40 13.66
N ASN A 47 -7.31 -5.52 13.13
CA ASN A 47 -6.94 -6.41 12.03
C ASN A 47 -6.46 -7.80 12.48
N SER A 48 -6.59 -8.10 13.78
CA SER A 48 -6.35 -9.43 14.34
C SER A 48 -7.63 -10.25 14.34
N ILE A 49 -7.51 -11.57 14.13
CA ILE A 49 -8.65 -12.50 14.19
C ILE A 49 -9.37 -12.47 15.55
N ASN A 50 -8.62 -12.21 16.63
CA ASN A 50 -9.18 -12.14 17.99
C ASN A 50 -10.15 -10.97 18.20
N ASN A 51 -10.04 -9.92 17.38
CA ASN A 51 -10.88 -8.73 17.45
C ASN A 51 -11.88 -8.64 16.29
N ALA A 52 -11.91 -9.65 15.43
CA ALA A 52 -12.85 -9.72 14.33
C ALA A 52 -14.28 -9.98 14.83
N VAL A 53 -15.24 -9.25 14.29
CA VAL A 53 -16.66 -9.49 14.55
C VAL A 53 -17.13 -10.63 13.65
N THR A 54 -17.40 -11.78 14.27
CA THR A 54 -17.87 -13.01 13.63
C THR A 54 -19.20 -13.49 14.20
N LYS A 55 -19.85 -12.65 15.03
CA LYS A 55 -21.17 -12.92 15.64
C LYS A 55 -22.09 -11.71 15.40
N PRO A 56 -23.39 -11.93 15.22
CA PRO A 56 -24.38 -10.86 15.09
C PRO A 56 -24.39 -9.94 16.32
N ASP A 57 -24.93 -8.74 16.14
CA ASP A 57 -25.25 -7.74 17.18
C ASP A 57 -24.04 -7.25 18.01
N VAL A 58 -22.81 -7.35 17.47
CA VAL A 58 -21.57 -6.90 18.13
C VAL A 58 -21.14 -5.51 17.65
N ILE A 59 -21.54 -5.09 16.46
CA ILE A 59 -21.16 -3.77 15.92
C ILE A 59 -21.94 -2.68 16.65
N PRO A 60 -21.26 -1.66 17.23
CA PRO A 60 -21.94 -0.62 17.99
C PRO A 60 -22.91 0.18 17.13
N PHE A 61 -24.02 0.61 17.73
CA PHE A 61 -25.04 1.42 17.04
C PHE A 61 -24.41 2.67 16.39
N GLY A 62 -24.81 2.97 15.18
CA GLY A 62 -24.30 4.10 14.40
C GLY A 62 -22.94 3.90 13.75
N HIS A 63 -22.26 2.77 14.00
CA HIS A 63 -21.05 2.40 13.28
C HIS A 63 -21.38 1.78 11.92
N GLY A 64 -20.45 1.96 10.97
CA GLY A 64 -20.36 1.16 9.77
C GLY A 64 -19.57 -0.11 9.99
N CYS A 65 -19.28 -0.84 8.92
CA CYS A 65 -18.45 -2.03 8.98
C CYS A 65 -17.44 -2.10 7.83
N GLY A 66 -16.30 -2.71 8.13
CA GLY A 66 -15.27 -3.10 7.18
C GLY A 66 -15.16 -4.63 7.10
N LEU A 67 -15.01 -5.15 5.88
CA LEU A 67 -14.75 -6.57 5.60
C LEU A 67 -13.28 -6.88 5.88
N LEU A 68 -13.01 -7.84 6.73
CA LEU A 68 -11.66 -8.35 7.02
C LEU A 68 -11.34 -9.47 6.04
N HIS A 69 -10.61 -9.15 4.96
CA HIS A 69 -10.43 -10.05 3.81
C HIS A 69 -9.79 -11.38 4.15
N SER A 70 -8.64 -11.39 4.84
CA SER A 70 -7.92 -12.64 5.13
C SER A 70 -8.69 -13.60 6.03
N PHE A 71 -9.62 -13.09 6.84
CA PHE A 71 -10.47 -13.87 7.73
C PHE A 71 -11.79 -14.27 7.11
N SER A 72 -12.16 -13.65 6.00
CA SER A 72 -13.38 -13.93 5.24
C SER A 72 -13.12 -14.79 4.00
N GLY A 73 -11.86 -15.13 3.72
CA GLY A 73 -11.50 -15.85 2.48
C GLY A 73 -11.77 -15.03 1.22
N THR A 74 -11.62 -13.70 1.31
CA THR A 74 -11.92 -12.76 0.23
C THR A 74 -10.71 -11.89 -0.12
N MET A 75 -10.81 -11.19 -1.24
CA MET A 75 -9.91 -10.12 -1.63
C MET A 75 -10.66 -8.98 -2.30
N ALA A 76 -10.04 -7.82 -2.38
CA ALA A 76 -10.49 -6.72 -3.23
C ALA A 76 -9.45 -6.34 -4.28
N LEU A 77 -9.91 -6.10 -5.51
CA LEU A 77 -9.23 -5.28 -6.50
C LEU A 77 -9.76 -3.85 -6.32
N ASP A 78 -8.98 -2.99 -5.67
CA ASP A 78 -9.32 -1.60 -5.37
C ASP A 78 -8.71 -0.70 -6.43
N ILE A 79 -9.54 -0.03 -7.22
CA ILE A 79 -9.16 0.77 -8.38
C ILE A 79 -9.12 2.23 -7.94
N ASP A 80 -7.92 2.79 -7.85
CA ASP A 80 -7.69 4.19 -7.48
C ASP A 80 -7.71 5.14 -8.69
N ASN A 81 -7.38 4.63 -9.86
CA ASN A 81 -7.43 5.36 -11.12
C ASN A 81 -7.74 4.37 -12.26
N THR A 82 -8.92 4.49 -12.85
CA THR A 82 -9.42 3.54 -13.87
C THR A 82 -8.50 3.46 -15.09
N ASP A 83 -8.07 4.61 -15.65
CA ASP A 83 -7.25 4.64 -16.87
C ASP A 83 -5.89 3.98 -16.63
N HIS A 84 -5.27 4.28 -15.48
CA HIS A 84 -3.99 3.67 -15.11
C HIS A 84 -4.13 2.18 -14.79
N ALA A 85 -5.22 1.77 -14.14
CA ALA A 85 -5.48 0.38 -13.82
C ALA A 85 -5.72 -0.44 -15.09
N GLU A 86 -6.50 0.09 -16.04
CA GLU A 86 -6.74 -0.55 -17.34
C GLU A 86 -5.42 -0.77 -18.09
N MET A 87 -4.58 0.27 -18.18
CA MET A 87 -3.26 0.17 -18.84
C MET A 87 -2.38 -0.89 -18.17
N MET A 88 -2.28 -0.87 -16.83
CA MET A 88 -1.41 -1.79 -16.10
C MET A 88 -1.91 -3.24 -16.15
N LEU A 89 -3.21 -3.46 -16.07
CA LEU A 89 -3.82 -4.79 -16.19
C LEU A 89 -3.72 -5.34 -17.62
N ALA A 90 -3.88 -4.47 -18.63
CA ALA A 90 -3.73 -4.85 -20.05
C ALA A 90 -2.32 -5.37 -20.37
N CYS A 91 -1.26 -4.85 -19.72
CA CYS A 91 0.10 -5.39 -19.83
C CYS A 91 0.21 -6.87 -19.38
N HIS A 92 -0.76 -7.35 -18.62
CA HIS A 92 -0.86 -8.73 -18.19
C HIS A 92 -1.97 -9.52 -18.89
N GLY A 93 -2.53 -8.96 -19.97
CA GLY A 93 -3.63 -9.58 -20.73
C GLY A 93 -4.98 -9.56 -20.01
N ILE A 94 -5.15 -8.70 -19.00
CA ILE A 94 -6.38 -8.59 -18.23
C ILE A 94 -7.12 -7.34 -18.70
N ASN A 95 -8.38 -7.52 -19.14
CA ASN A 95 -9.28 -6.44 -19.50
C ASN A 95 -10.09 -6.01 -18.26
N LEU A 96 -9.85 -4.81 -17.74
CA LEU A 96 -10.53 -4.30 -16.54
C LEU A 96 -12.04 -4.16 -16.78
N GLN A 97 -12.46 -3.62 -17.93
CA GLN A 97 -13.88 -3.45 -18.24
C GLN A 97 -14.61 -4.80 -18.26
N ALA A 98 -13.97 -5.84 -18.82
CA ALA A 98 -14.55 -7.18 -18.82
C ALA A 98 -14.70 -7.76 -17.40
N LEU A 99 -13.81 -7.42 -16.46
CA LEU A 99 -13.95 -7.79 -15.04
C LEU A 99 -15.12 -7.05 -14.40
N MET A 100 -15.31 -5.78 -14.73
CA MET A 100 -16.38 -4.95 -14.15
C MET A 100 -17.77 -5.33 -14.71
N ASP A 101 -17.84 -5.76 -15.97
CA ASP A 101 -19.08 -6.13 -16.67
C ASP A 101 -19.39 -7.62 -16.59
N ALA A 102 -18.58 -8.41 -15.90
CA ALA A 102 -18.83 -9.84 -15.75
C ALA A 102 -20.22 -10.11 -15.13
N PRO A 103 -20.93 -11.15 -15.56
CA PRO A 103 -22.31 -11.42 -15.11
C PRO A 103 -22.42 -11.76 -13.61
N ASP A 104 -21.29 -12.07 -12.98
CA ASP A 104 -21.14 -12.34 -11.55
C ASP A 104 -20.29 -11.30 -10.83
N ALA A 105 -19.94 -10.17 -11.49
CA ALA A 105 -19.12 -9.11 -10.90
C ALA A 105 -19.82 -8.51 -9.67
N VAL A 106 -19.13 -8.50 -8.54
CA VAL A 106 -19.57 -7.89 -7.29
C VAL A 106 -18.71 -6.68 -7.00
N GLN A 107 -19.33 -5.52 -6.93
CA GLN A 107 -18.64 -4.25 -6.77
C GLN A 107 -19.10 -3.53 -5.49
N VAL A 108 -18.18 -2.77 -4.88
CA VAL A 108 -18.49 -1.77 -3.86
C VAL A 108 -18.31 -0.39 -4.46
N ILE A 109 -19.38 0.39 -4.46
CA ILE A 109 -19.43 1.73 -5.07
C ILE A 109 -19.40 2.78 -3.98
N SER A 110 -18.41 3.68 -4.05
CA SER A 110 -18.25 4.81 -3.12
C SER A 110 -18.86 6.11 -3.63
N GLY A 111 -19.34 6.15 -4.87
CA GLY A 111 -19.82 7.36 -5.55
C GLY A 111 -18.72 8.27 -6.08
N ARG A 112 -17.43 7.89 -5.98
CA ARG A 112 -16.30 8.66 -6.56
C ARG A 112 -16.07 8.24 -8.01
N VAL A 113 -15.99 9.22 -8.91
CA VAL A 113 -15.71 8.98 -10.34
C VAL A 113 -14.26 8.50 -10.51
N GLY A 114 -14.04 7.54 -11.41
CA GLY A 114 -12.72 6.99 -11.71
C GLY A 114 -12.17 6.03 -10.65
N HIS A 115 -12.99 5.67 -9.65
CA HIS A 115 -12.70 4.70 -8.62
C HIS A 115 -13.69 3.55 -8.65
N GLY A 116 -13.24 2.37 -8.32
CA GLY A 116 -14.08 1.18 -8.26
C GLY A 116 -13.46 0.12 -7.37
N LYS A 117 -14.26 -0.85 -6.97
CA LYS A 117 -13.76 -1.96 -6.16
C LYS A 117 -14.52 -3.23 -6.53
N LEU A 118 -13.78 -4.25 -6.93
CA LEU A 118 -14.31 -5.59 -7.18
C LEU A 118 -13.94 -6.50 -6.01
N ILE A 119 -14.91 -7.25 -5.51
CA ILE A 119 -14.71 -8.23 -4.44
C ILE A 119 -14.77 -9.63 -5.01
N TYR A 120 -13.77 -10.44 -4.64
CA TYR A 120 -13.65 -11.83 -5.06
C TYR A 120 -13.46 -12.76 -3.86
N LYS A 121 -13.79 -14.01 -4.05
CA LYS A 121 -13.43 -15.11 -3.17
C LYS A 121 -12.02 -15.58 -3.49
N MET A 122 -11.22 -15.84 -2.46
CA MET A 122 -9.90 -16.44 -2.61
C MET A 122 -9.99 -17.96 -2.64
N PRO A 123 -9.06 -18.65 -3.33
CA PRO A 123 -8.92 -20.09 -3.19
C PRO A 123 -8.73 -20.50 -1.73
N SER A 124 -9.26 -21.67 -1.35
CA SER A 124 -9.19 -22.14 0.04
C SER A 124 -7.76 -22.19 0.56
N GLY A 125 -7.53 -21.55 1.70
CA GLY A 125 -6.23 -21.50 2.35
C GLY A 125 -5.23 -20.52 1.74
N VAL A 126 -5.59 -19.81 0.66
CA VAL A 126 -4.71 -18.81 0.04
C VAL A 126 -4.95 -17.45 0.69
N VAL A 127 -3.90 -16.91 1.31
CA VAL A 127 -3.85 -15.55 1.88
C VAL A 127 -2.60 -14.87 1.35
N LEU A 128 -2.76 -13.79 0.60
CA LEU A 128 -1.65 -13.06 0.00
C LEU A 128 -1.49 -11.68 0.64
N PRO A 129 -0.25 -11.18 0.80
CA PRO A 129 -0.01 -9.81 1.24
C PRO A 129 -0.49 -8.83 0.18
N SER A 130 -1.15 -7.76 0.62
CA SER A 130 -1.65 -6.70 -0.25
C SER A 130 -0.54 -6.04 -1.05
N LYS A 131 -0.84 -5.64 -2.28
CA LYS A 131 0.10 -5.02 -3.22
C LYS A 131 -0.51 -3.82 -3.90
N GLN A 132 0.19 -2.70 -3.85
CA GLN A 132 -0.10 -1.53 -4.67
C GLN A 132 0.63 -1.63 -6.01
N VAL A 133 -0.09 -1.37 -7.10
CA VAL A 133 0.48 -1.18 -8.42
C VAL A 133 0.42 0.29 -8.77
N LYS A 134 1.56 0.86 -9.15
CA LYS A 134 1.74 2.30 -9.38
C LYS A 134 2.19 2.56 -10.81
N LEU A 135 1.67 3.64 -11.39
CA LEU A 135 2.15 4.24 -12.63
C LEU A 135 2.55 5.70 -12.33
N ILE A 136 1.61 6.63 -12.38
CA ILE A 136 1.74 8.01 -11.88
C ILE A 136 0.82 8.10 -10.66
N GLY A 137 1.28 7.62 -9.49
CA GLY A 137 0.43 7.37 -8.34
C GLY A 137 -0.08 5.92 -8.28
N VAL A 138 -0.97 5.62 -7.35
CA VAL A 138 -1.58 4.29 -7.23
C VAL A 138 -2.59 4.12 -8.36
N ALA A 139 -2.41 3.08 -9.17
CA ALA A 139 -3.36 2.67 -10.20
C ALA A 139 -4.45 1.77 -9.59
N PHE A 140 -4.03 0.73 -8.88
CA PHE A 140 -4.91 -0.17 -8.15
C PHE A 140 -4.17 -0.87 -7.01
N GLU A 141 -4.93 -1.44 -6.09
CA GLU A 141 -4.43 -2.31 -5.02
C GLU A 141 -5.07 -3.70 -5.09
N LEU A 142 -4.27 -4.72 -4.87
CA LEU A 142 -4.70 -6.09 -4.59
C LEU A 142 -4.70 -6.26 -3.07
N ARG A 143 -5.87 -6.45 -2.45
CA ARG A 143 -6.04 -6.30 -1.01
C ARG A 143 -6.54 -7.60 -0.37
N CYS A 144 -5.77 -8.17 0.58
CA CYS A 144 -6.21 -9.32 1.39
C CYS A 144 -5.59 -9.25 2.80
N ALA A 145 -4.27 -9.31 2.92
CA ALA A 145 -3.57 -9.31 4.20
C ALA A 145 -2.41 -8.33 4.24
N THR A 146 -1.88 -8.05 5.41
CA THR A 146 -0.58 -7.41 5.58
C THR A 146 0.55 -8.41 5.36
N ALA A 147 1.79 -7.95 5.24
CA ALA A 147 2.97 -8.83 5.14
C ALA A 147 3.13 -9.77 6.34
N ASN A 148 2.58 -9.39 7.50
CA ASN A 148 2.64 -10.17 8.73
C ASN A 148 1.39 -11.06 8.94
N GLY A 149 0.56 -11.23 7.91
CA GLY A 149 -0.62 -12.11 7.97
C GLY A 149 -1.84 -11.52 8.68
N LEU A 150 -1.80 -10.26 9.15
CA LEU A 150 -2.97 -9.57 9.68
C LEU A 150 -3.90 -9.18 8.52
N SER A 151 -5.20 -9.05 8.78
CA SER A 151 -6.14 -8.68 7.73
C SER A 151 -6.01 -7.21 7.31
N VAL A 152 -6.34 -6.91 6.07
CA VAL A 152 -6.75 -5.58 5.65
C VAL A 152 -8.26 -5.50 5.58
N GLN A 153 -8.82 -4.29 5.61
CA GLN A 153 -10.25 -4.10 5.56
C GLN A 153 -10.66 -3.25 4.36
N ASP A 154 -11.86 -3.50 3.86
CA ASP A 154 -12.57 -2.63 2.94
C ASP A 154 -13.97 -2.33 3.45
N ILE A 155 -14.38 -1.07 3.31
CA ILE A 155 -15.69 -0.63 3.79
C ILE A 155 -16.77 -1.34 2.99
N LEU A 156 -17.79 -1.87 3.71
CA LEU A 156 -18.96 -2.48 3.13
C LEU A 156 -20.18 -1.55 3.20
N PRO A 157 -21.14 -1.69 2.25
CA PRO A 157 -22.46 -1.11 2.38
C PRO A 157 -23.15 -1.55 3.68
N PRO A 158 -24.01 -0.75 4.29
CA PRO A 158 -24.42 0.60 3.93
C PRO A 158 -23.63 1.69 4.69
N THR A 159 -22.38 1.43 5.05
CA THR A 159 -21.52 2.41 5.74
C THR A 159 -21.50 3.73 4.98
N LEU A 160 -21.55 4.85 5.69
CA LEU A 160 -21.53 6.19 5.08
C LEU A 160 -20.09 6.58 4.71
N HIS A 161 -19.92 7.09 3.49
CA HIS A 161 -18.64 7.68 3.07
C HIS A 161 -18.40 8.99 3.84
N PRO A 162 -17.23 9.19 4.50
CA PRO A 162 -17.02 10.32 5.39
C PRO A 162 -17.06 11.69 4.70
N ASP A 163 -16.68 11.78 3.43
CA ASP A 163 -16.65 13.04 2.70
C ASP A 163 -17.99 13.33 2.02
N THR A 164 -18.53 12.39 1.25
CA THR A 164 -19.76 12.57 0.48
C THR A 164 -21.03 12.42 1.31
N LYS A 165 -20.93 11.80 2.50
CA LYS A 165 -22.08 11.44 3.37
C LYS A 165 -23.11 10.51 2.70
N GLN A 166 -22.78 9.97 1.54
CA GLN A 166 -23.59 8.96 0.86
C GLN A 166 -23.20 7.55 1.34
N PRO A 167 -24.14 6.62 1.41
CA PRO A 167 -23.80 5.24 1.74
C PRO A 167 -22.99 4.60 0.60
N TYR A 168 -22.05 3.74 0.98
CA TYR A 168 -21.53 2.77 0.03
C TYR A 168 -22.67 1.85 -0.41
N THR A 169 -22.65 1.43 -1.67
CA THR A 169 -23.66 0.54 -2.24
C THR A 169 -23.00 -0.65 -2.94
N TRP A 170 -23.73 -1.76 -2.97
CA TRP A 170 -23.37 -2.87 -3.83
C TRP A 170 -23.70 -2.52 -5.28
N GLY A 171 -22.84 -2.93 -6.21
CA GLY A 171 -22.99 -2.80 -7.64
C GLY A 171 -22.44 -4.02 -8.37
N GLY A 172 -22.40 -3.91 -9.71
CA GLY A 172 -22.14 -5.05 -10.59
C GLY A 172 -23.39 -5.90 -10.80
N ALA A 173 -23.26 -6.97 -11.59
CA ALA A 173 -24.37 -7.87 -11.91
C ALA A 173 -24.48 -9.05 -10.91
N GLY A 174 -23.44 -9.29 -10.11
CA GLY A 174 -23.38 -10.38 -9.13
C GLY A 174 -24.02 -10.06 -7.78
N ASP A 175 -24.14 -11.08 -6.96
CA ASP A 175 -24.62 -10.97 -5.57
C ASP A 175 -23.45 -11.18 -4.61
N TRP A 176 -23.28 -10.30 -3.63
CA TRP A 176 -22.25 -10.39 -2.61
C TRP A 176 -22.33 -11.69 -1.77
N ARG A 177 -23.50 -12.34 -1.74
CA ARG A 177 -23.70 -13.65 -1.09
C ARG A 177 -23.08 -14.80 -1.88
N ALA A 178 -22.78 -14.58 -3.15
CA ALA A 178 -22.22 -15.55 -4.06
C ALA A 178 -21.00 -14.97 -4.80
N LEU A 179 -20.00 -14.52 -4.03
CA LEU A 179 -18.79 -13.91 -4.60
C LEU A 179 -18.13 -14.81 -5.64
N PRO A 180 -17.76 -14.29 -6.83
CA PRO A 180 -16.99 -15.04 -7.80
C PRO A 180 -15.58 -15.32 -7.27
N MET A 181 -14.99 -16.41 -7.75
CA MET A 181 -13.57 -16.68 -7.50
C MET A 181 -12.71 -15.63 -8.18
N ILE A 182 -11.59 -15.27 -7.54
CA ILE A 182 -10.59 -14.42 -8.19
C ILE A 182 -10.20 -15.03 -9.55
N PRO A 183 -10.21 -14.24 -10.65
CA PRO A 183 -9.75 -14.73 -11.95
C PRO A 183 -8.30 -15.23 -11.89
N ASP A 184 -8.02 -16.38 -12.48
CA ASP A 184 -6.68 -17.00 -12.48
C ASP A 184 -5.58 -16.05 -13.00
N ALA A 185 -5.89 -15.24 -13.99
CA ALA A 185 -4.94 -14.26 -14.53
C ALA A 185 -4.57 -13.21 -13.49
N LEU A 186 -5.57 -12.71 -12.73
CA LEU A 186 -5.35 -11.73 -11.67
C LEU A 186 -4.59 -12.33 -10.49
N LEU A 187 -4.90 -13.57 -10.11
CA LEU A 187 -4.18 -14.29 -9.06
C LEU A 187 -2.71 -14.48 -9.44
N ARG A 188 -2.41 -14.93 -10.66
CA ARG A 188 -1.02 -15.08 -11.14
C ARG A 188 -0.25 -13.76 -11.14
N VAL A 189 -0.88 -12.65 -11.52
CA VAL A 189 -0.25 -11.32 -11.43
C VAL A 189 0.11 -11.00 -9.99
N TRP A 190 -0.81 -11.26 -9.05
CA TRP A 190 -0.57 -11.00 -7.63
C TRP A 190 0.56 -11.85 -7.06
N GLU A 191 0.52 -13.15 -7.30
CA GLU A 191 1.60 -14.09 -6.89
C GLU A 191 2.95 -13.66 -7.46
N GLY A 192 2.99 -13.22 -8.72
CA GLY A 192 4.18 -12.69 -9.37
C GLY A 192 4.73 -11.45 -8.69
N LEU A 193 3.86 -10.52 -8.25
CA LEU A 193 4.26 -9.32 -7.50
C LEU A 193 4.81 -9.68 -6.11
N VAL A 194 4.17 -10.61 -5.41
CA VAL A 194 4.64 -11.11 -4.10
C VAL A 194 5.98 -11.80 -4.24
N ALA A 195 6.16 -12.65 -5.26
CA ALA A 195 7.41 -13.36 -5.51
C ALA A 195 8.57 -12.41 -5.89
N LYS A 196 8.30 -11.33 -6.64
CA LYS A 196 9.30 -10.30 -6.95
C LYS A 196 9.79 -9.61 -5.69
N ASP A 197 8.89 -9.27 -4.77
CA ASP A 197 9.26 -8.63 -3.52
C ASP A 197 10.02 -9.60 -2.59
N ALA A 198 9.63 -10.87 -2.55
CA ALA A 198 10.36 -11.90 -1.82
C ALA A 198 11.79 -12.07 -2.37
N LYS A 199 11.97 -12.09 -3.70
CA LYS A 199 13.30 -12.12 -4.34
C LYS A 199 14.10 -10.86 -4.03
N ARG A 200 13.50 -9.67 -4.01
CA ARG A 200 14.18 -8.44 -3.55
C ARG A 200 14.62 -8.53 -2.10
N THR A 201 13.86 -9.21 -1.25
CA THR A 201 14.21 -9.44 0.16
C THR A 201 15.30 -10.50 0.30
N ILE A 202 15.34 -11.53 -0.55
CA ILE A 202 16.37 -12.60 -0.54
C ILE A 202 17.71 -12.09 -1.07
N HIS A 203 17.74 -11.13 -2.00
CA HIS A 203 18.97 -10.44 -2.39
C HIS A 203 19.56 -9.56 -1.28
N THR A 204 18.85 -9.38 -0.16
CA THR A 204 19.39 -8.78 1.08
C THR A 204 19.95 -9.83 2.06
N GLY A 205 20.13 -11.06 1.65
CA GLY A 205 20.58 -12.17 2.51
C GLY A 205 22.09 -12.38 2.62
N ALA A 206 22.93 -11.59 1.95
CA ALA A 206 24.27 -11.27 2.42
C ALA A 206 24.22 -9.85 2.99
N PRO A 207 24.94 -9.50 4.08
CA PRO A 207 25.17 -8.11 4.37
C PRO A 207 25.81 -7.55 3.09
N ILE A 208 25.07 -6.74 2.36
CA ILE A 208 25.63 -5.89 1.33
C ILE A 208 26.54 -5.00 2.16
N SER A 209 27.83 -5.34 2.21
CA SER A 209 28.80 -4.36 2.64
C SER A 209 28.52 -3.17 1.73
N ALA A 210 27.98 -2.10 2.30
CA ALA A 210 27.82 -0.88 1.54
C ALA A 210 29.22 -0.62 0.99
N ASN A 211 29.37 -0.58 -0.32
CA ASN A 211 30.64 -0.16 -0.89
C ASN A 211 30.74 1.34 -0.60
N TRP A 212 31.24 1.66 0.59
CA TRP A 212 31.34 3.04 1.06
C TRP A 212 32.20 3.89 0.13
N GLN A 213 33.13 3.31 -0.63
CA GLN A 213 33.86 4.01 -1.68
C GLN A 213 32.94 4.44 -2.83
N GLU A 214 32.03 3.57 -3.25
CA GLU A 214 31.02 3.92 -4.25
C GLU A 214 30.07 5.00 -3.73
N VAL A 215 29.65 4.90 -2.48
CA VAL A 215 28.79 5.90 -1.82
C VAL A 215 29.50 7.24 -1.71
N GLN A 216 30.77 7.24 -1.32
CA GLN A 216 31.59 8.45 -1.24
C GLN A 216 31.75 9.11 -2.61
N GLY A 217 32.03 8.32 -3.66
CA GLY A 217 32.09 8.83 -5.03
C GLY A 217 30.76 9.40 -5.51
N ALA A 218 29.64 8.79 -5.14
CA ALA A 218 28.30 9.32 -5.48
C ALA A 218 28.02 10.65 -4.75
N LEU A 219 28.45 10.79 -3.49
CA LEU A 219 28.27 12.02 -2.71
C LEU A 219 29.01 13.22 -3.29
N GLU A 220 30.07 13.01 -4.05
CA GLU A 220 30.81 14.10 -4.71
C GLU A 220 29.99 14.82 -5.78
N TYR A 221 28.96 14.17 -6.30
CA TYR A 221 28.04 14.72 -7.29
C TYR A 221 26.79 15.35 -6.67
N ILE A 222 26.63 15.26 -5.36
CA ILE A 222 25.53 15.90 -4.64
C ILE A 222 26.05 17.10 -3.90
N SER A 223 25.54 18.30 -4.23
CA SER A 223 25.97 19.50 -3.53
C SER A 223 25.55 19.48 -2.06
N PRO A 224 26.47 19.71 -1.11
CA PRO A 224 26.09 19.86 0.31
C PRO A 224 25.30 21.14 0.59
N ASP A 225 25.26 22.08 -0.36
CA ASP A 225 24.44 23.28 -0.34
C ASP A 225 23.01 23.04 -0.88
N CYS A 226 22.61 21.79 -1.08
CA CYS A 226 21.29 21.36 -1.52
C CYS A 226 20.16 21.81 -0.56
N THR A 227 18.91 21.53 -0.89
CA THR A 227 17.77 21.84 -0.02
C THR A 227 17.86 21.10 1.32
N HIS A 228 17.16 21.60 2.36
CA HIS A 228 17.15 20.94 3.66
C HIS A 228 16.57 19.52 3.58
N ASP A 229 15.59 19.30 2.72
CA ASP A 229 14.96 18.00 2.52
C ASP A 229 15.92 17.01 1.84
N GLU A 230 16.62 17.41 0.80
CA GLU A 230 17.66 16.60 0.14
C GLU A 230 18.80 16.27 1.10
N TRP A 231 19.28 17.25 1.87
CA TRP A 231 20.32 17.06 2.88
C TRP A 231 19.89 16.03 3.95
N ARG A 232 18.64 16.13 4.42
CA ARG A 232 18.06 15.17 5.37
C ARG A 232 17.94 13.78 4.74
N ASP A 233 17.48 13.69 3.50
CA ASP A 233 17.26 12.44 2.79
C ASP A 233 18.58 11.70 2.51
N VAL A 234 19.66 12.43 2.21
CA VAL A 234 21.02 11.88 2.15
C VAL A 234 21.42 11.29 3.51
N GLY A 235 21.23 12.02 4.60
CA GLY A 235 21.50 11.53 5.95
C GLY A 235 20.68 10.30 6.31
N PHE A 236 19.41 10.29 5.98
CA PHE A 236 18.50 9.15 6.21
C PHE A 236 18.93 7.91 5.41
N ALA A 237 19.32 8.07 4.15
CA ALA A 237 19.80 6.98 3.31
C ALA A 237 21.07 6.33 3.87
N LEU A 238 22.02 7.15 4.33
CA LEU A 238 23.25 6.69 4.97
C LEU A 238 22.97 6.00 6.32
N HIS A 239 22.12 6.59 7.17
CA HIS A 239 21.74 6.01 8.45
C HIS A 239 21.04 4.65 8.27
N CYS A 240 20.12 4.54 7.32
CA CYS A 240 19.45 3.28 7.00
C CYS A 240 20.45 2.20 6.58
N SER A 241 21.42 2.54 5.73
CA SER A 241 22.45 1.61 5.28
C SER A 241 23.39 1.22 6.41
N GLY A 242 23.86 2.19 7.21
CA GLY A 242 24.72 1.93 8.37
C GLY A 242 24.04 1.03 9.41
N THR A 243 22.74 1.20 9.64
CA THR A 243 21.95 0.32 10.52
C THR A 243 21.90 -1.12 9.99
N GLN A 244 21.71 -1.29 8.67
CA GLN A 244 21.61 -2.61 8.05
C GLN A 244 22.94 -3.36 7.97
N THR A 245 24.05 -2.63 7.87
CA THR A 245 25.41 -3.21 7.75
C THR A 245 26.16 -3.23 9.08
N ASN A 246 25.56 -2.73 10.16
CA ASN A 246 26.21 -2.51 11.45
C ASN A 246 27.43 -1.57 11.37
N GLN A 247 27.35 -0.55 10.52
CA GLN A 247 28.41 0.43 10.22
C GLN A 247 27.88 1.86 10.38
N LEU A 248 27.16 2.13 11.49
CA LEU A 248 26.53 3.43 11.74
C LEU A 248 27.53 4.59 11.86
N GLU A 249 28.70 4.34 12.43
CA GLU A 249 29.72 5.38 12.59
C GLU A 249 30.34 5.76 11.25
N GLU A 250 30.69 4.79 10.41
CA GLU A 250 31.19 5.04 9.06
C GLU A 250 30.18 5.84 8.24
N ALA A 251 28.91 5.45 8.32
CA ALA A 251 27.82 6.14 7.64
C ALA A 251 27.65 7.59 8.15
N PHE A 252 27.78 7.81 9.47
CA PHE A 252 27.78 9.15 10.05
C PHE A 252 28.95 9.98 9.58
N HIS A 253 30.18 9.43 9.57
CA HIS A 253 31.37 10.12 9.09
C HIS A 253 31.21 10.59 7.65
N LEU A 254 30.69 9.77 6.76
CA LEU A 254 30.41 10.15 5.38
C LEU A 254 29.42 11.32 5.27
N TRP A 255 28.33 11.28 6.05
CA TRP A 255 27.36 12.39 6.07
C TRP A 255 27.95 13.67 6.63
N HIS A 256 28.73 13.56 7.70
CA HIS A 256 29.42 14.68 8.34
C HIS A 256 30.45 15.31 7.41
N GLU A 257 31.36 14.52 6.82
CA GLU A 257 32.37 15.00 5.89
C GLU A 257 31.74 15.68 4.66
N TRP A 258 30.72 15.03 4.07
CA TRP A 258 30.02 15.61 2.94
C TRP A 258 29.35 16.94 3.32
N SER A 259 28.62 17.00 4.43
CA SER A 259 27.96 18.23 4.90
C SER A 259 28.94 19.34 5.24
N SER A 260 30.14 18.99 5.74
CA SER A 260 31.17 19.98 6.11
C SER A 260 31.75 20.76 4.90
N LYS A 261 31.57 20.23 3.69
CA LYS A 261 31.98 20.87 2.45
C LYS A 261 30.99 21.97 1.97
N ALA A 262 29.88 22.20 2.71
CA ALA A 262 28.94 23.26 2.39
C ALA A 262 29.60 24.66 2.44
N THR A 263 29.33 25.47 1.42
CA THR A 263 29.90 26.80 1.27
C THR A 263 28.96 27.92 1.72
N ILE A 264 27.65 27.64 1.72
CA ILE A 264 26.63 28.60 2.15
C ILE A 264 26.62 28.69 3.67
N LYS A 265 26.79 29.89 4.20
CA LYS A 265 26.78 30.16 5.64
C LYS A 265 25.49 29.65 6.29
N GLY A 266 25.64 28.84 7.35
CA GLY A 266 24.51 28.26 8.10
C GLY A 266 23.98 26.93 7.57
N LYS A 267 24.53 26.40 6.46
CA LYS A 267 24.22 25.06 5.98
C LYS A 267 24.89 23.96 6.83
N TYR A 268 26.12 24.21 7.25
CA TYR A 268 26.84 23.31 8.15
C TYR A 268 26.99 24.00 9.55
N LEU A 269 26.53 23.33 10.59
CA LEU A 269 26.48 23.86 11.98
C LEU A 269 27.42 23.11 12.94
N GLY A 270 28.35 22.33 12.39
CA GLY A 270 29.35 21.58 13.15
C GLY A 270 28.91 20.16 13.54
N GLU A 271 29.89 19.36 13.97
CA GLU A 271 29.70 17.94 14.24
C GLU A 271 28.65 17.66 15.34
N SER A 272 28.69 18.44 16.41
CA SER A 272 27.75 18.27 17.54
C SER A 272 26.29 18.41 17.10
N TYR A 273 26.00 19.39 16.24
CA TYR A 273 24.67 19.56 15.65
C TYR A 273 24.31 18.36 14.75
N MET A 274 25.23 17.94 13.91
CA MET A 274 25.06 16.80 13.02
C MET A 274 24.77 15.52 13.81
N ARG A 275 25.52 15.27 14.87
CA ARG A 275 25.31 14.11 15.76
C ARG A 275 23.95 14.16 16.45
N GLY A 276 23.53 15.33 16.92
CA GLY A 276 22.19 15.52 17.46
C GLY A 276 21.09 15.17 16.45
N ARG A 277 21.21 15.61 15.21
CA ARG A 277 20.27 15.28 14.13
C ARG A 277 20.31 13.80 13.76
N TRP A 278 21.49 13.20 13.66
CA TRP A 278 21.68 11.79 13.37
C TRP A 278 20.95 10.89 14.37
N ASN A 279 21.04 11.21 15.66
CA ASN A 279 20.39 10.47 16.73
C ASN A 279 18.85 10.58 16.71
N THR A 280 18.27 11.51 15.96
CA THR A 280 16.82 11.61 15.76
C THR A 280 16.33 10.73 14.62
N PHE A 281 17.20 10.16 13.80
CA PHE A 281 16.79 9.31 12.70
C PHE A 281 16.32 7.94 13.22
N VAL A 282 15.08 7.60 12.90
CA VAL A 282 14.52 6.27 13.16
C VAL A 282 14.36 5.57 11.82
N THR A 283 15.30 4.67 11.51
CA THR A 283 15.28 3.92 10.27
C THR A 283 14.94 2.46 10.53
N THR A 284 14.05 1.92 9.72
CA THR A 284 13.63 0.52 9.74
C THR A 284 13.90 -0.13 8.39
N LYS A 285 13.79 -1.45 8.31
CA LYS A 285 13.89 -2.17 7.02
C LYS A 285 12.89 -1.67 5.98
N ASP A 286 11.77 -1.10 6.43
CA ASP A 286 10.68 -0.61 5.59
C ASP A 286 10.76 0.90 5.31
N SER A 287 11.83 1.57 5.76
CA SER A 287 12.05 2.99 5.45
C SER A 287 12.04 3.22 3.94
N SER A 288 11.29 4.23 3.49
CA SER A 288 11.16 4.57 2.06
C SER A 288 12.43 5.17 1.47
N ILE A 289 13.22 5.87 2.31
CA ILE A 289 14.50 6.48 1.94
C ILE A 289 15.61 5.49 2.26
N LYS A 290 16.33 5.06 1.23
CA LYS A 290 17.43 4.09 1.29
C LYS A 290 18.58 4.57 0.43
N LEU A 291 19.71 3.85 0.43
CA LEU A 291 20.87 4.17 -0.38
C LEU A 291 20.54 4.38 -1.87
N GLY A 292 19.53 3.67 -2.40
CA GLY A 292 19.03 3.88 -3.76
C GLY A 292 18.50 5.30 -4.01
N THR A 293 18.00 5.99 -3.01
CA THR A 293 17.58 7.40 -3.11
C THR A 293 18.79 8.32 -3.30
N LEU A 294 19.86 8.11 -2.53
CA LEU A 294 21.13 8.83 -2.67
C LEU A 294 21.73 8.58 -4.06
N MET A 295 21.80 7.31 -4.48
CA MET A 295 22.37 6.95 -5.80
C MET A 295 21.55 7.53 -6.96
N LYS A 296 20.22 7.64 -6.81
CA LYS A 296 19.36 8.30 -7.80
C LYS A 296 19.69 9.79 -7.87
N LEU A 297 19.78 10.46 -6.73
CA LEU A 297 20.11 11.89 -6.67
C LEU A 297 21.48 12.18 -7.28
N ALA A 298 22.49 11.33 -7.00
CA ALA A 298 23.82 11.44 -7.60
C ALA A 298 23.77 11.29 -9.13
N LYS A 299 22.99 10.32 -9.65
CA LYS A 299 22.82 10.12 -11.10
C LYS A 299 22.14 11.31 -11.78
N GLU A 300 21.14 11.90 -11.15
CA GLU A 300 20.47 13.11 -11.65
C GLU A 300 21.46 14.30 -11.75
N ASN A 301 22.54 14.26 -10.97
CA ASN A 301 23.65 15.23 -11.00
C ASN A 301 24.88 14.75 -11.81
N GLY A 302 24.73 13.71 -12.63
CA GLY A 302 25.75 13.27 -13.58
C GLY A 302 26.72 12.20 -13.08
N TRP A 303 26.43 11.59 -11.90
CA TRP A 303 27.24 10.44 -11.44
C TRP A 303 26.91 9.19 -12.26
N GLU A 304 27.97 8.52 -12.72
CA GLU A 304 27.88 7.22 -13.34
C GLU A 304 28.55 6.16 -12.47
N ARG A 305 27.90 5.01 -12.36
CA ARG A 305 28.47 3.91 -11.59
C ARG A 305 29.76 3.43 -12.24
N PRO A 306 30.89 3.36 -11.48
CA PRO A 306 32.10 2.78 -12.02
C PRO A 306 31.88 1.35 -12.55
N PRO A 307 32.50 0.95 -13.66
CA PRO A 307 32.40 -0.43 -14.13
C PRO A 307 32.93 -1.37 -13.04
N ILE A 308 32.24 -2.50 -12.84
CA ILE A 308 32.69 -3.52 -11.89
C ILE A 308 34.00 -4.09 -12.42
N ASP A 309 35.09 -3.93 -11.67
CA ASP A 309 36.33 -4.60 -11.96
C ASP A 309 36.19 -6.10 -11.67
N VAL A 310 36.01 -6.87 -12.72
CA VAL A 310 35.86 -8.33 -12.63
C VAL A 310 37.20 -9.07 -12.59
N THR A 311 38.33 -8.35 -12.63
CA THR A 311 39.67 -8.95 -12.70
C THR A 311 40.00 -9.79 -11.47
N ASP A 312 39.44 -9.44 -10.30
CA ASP A 312 39.63 -10.22 -9.05
C ASP A 312 38.75 -11.47 -8.96
N LEU A 313 37.72 -11.59 -9.78
CA LEU A 313 36.87 -12.80 -9.83
C LEU A 313 37.51 -13.98 -10.54
N PHE A 314 38.63 -13.74 -11.27
CA PHE A 314 39.35 -14.75 -12.07
C PHE A 314 40.74 -15.07 -11.53
N LYS A 315 41.12 -14.56 -10.36
CA LYS A 315 42.34 -15.00 -9.68
C LYS A 315 42.05 -16.29 -8.93
N VAL A 316 42.36 -17.42 -9.57
CA VAL A 316 42.38 -18.78 -8.99
C VAL A 316 43.68 -18.97 -8.21
#